data_c945567699fc4d1a7b9f183ab5910a9b
#
_entry.id   c945567699fc4d1a7b9f183ab5910a9b
#
_cell.length_a   1.000
_cell.length_b   1.000
_cell.length_c   1.000
_cell.angle_alpha   90.00
_cell.angle_beta   90.00
_cell.angle_gamma   90.00
#
_symmetry.space_group_name_H-M   'P 1'
#
loop_
_entity.id
_entity.type
_entity.pdbx_description
1 polymer ?
#
loop_
_entity_poly.entity_id
_entity_poly.type
_entity_poly.pdbx_seq_one_letter_code
_entity_poly.pdbx_strand_id
1 'polypeptide(L)'
;MTTVKIKFRASSVGMREGTLVYQVIHRRVTRQVTTGYKLYPQEWDGLHSEVTFPPGCSTSRRSYLTTLKYKIAEDIVILKDIVTRLDRAGRNYMTDDVMKLYRSPSGTGGFISFTRDLITELKQAGRERTTERYTTILNSFKRFMTKRDDIPLDHVDSSLMLEYETFLKSSGICPNSSSFYMRGLRAIYNRAVERGLVVQRNPFKHVYTGIDKTVKRAVPAEVIRQIRDLDLTLNPVMDLARDIFMFSFYTRGMSFIDMAFLKKSDLKNGILSYRRQKTGQQLFIKWEKPMQEIIDKYDTTKTPYLLPIINDMMKDPRRQYKNAEHLTNGKLKKIGKQLGLEIPLTTYVARHGWANIAKNKNIPIATISEAMGHDSEKTTRIYLASLDSSVVDKANSLVLKSL
;
A
#
# COMPACT_ATOMS: atom_id res chain seq x y z
N MET A 1 20.47 -26.50 -24.13
CA MET A 1 21.44 -25.67 -23.35
C MET A 1 21.62 -24.34 -24.09
N THR A 2 21.56 -23.23 -23.37
CA THR A 2 21.78 -21.89 -23.95
C THR A 2 23.23 -21.50 -23.81
N THR A 3 23.81 -20.97 -24.89
CA THR A 3 25.23 -20.56 -24.91
C THR A 3 25.32 -19.07 -25.18
N VAL A 4 26.13 -18.36 -24.38
CA VAL A 4 26.46 -16.96 -24.56
C VAL A 4 27.92 -16.86 -25.01
N LYS A 5 28.14 -16.16 -26.14
CA LYS A 5 29.46 -15.91 -26.72
C LYS A 5 29.63 -14.42 -27.01
N ILE A 6 30.88 -13.97 -27.01
CA ILE A 6 31.24 -12.63 -27.48
C ILE A 6 31.94 -12.77 -28.81
N LYS A 7 31.71 -11.85 -29.74
CA LYS A 7 32.35 -11.80 -31.05
C LYS A 7 32.75 -10.38 -31.39
N PHE A 8 33.88 -10.26 -32.04
CA PHE A 8 34.32 -9.00 -32.65
C PHE A 8 33.88 -8.94 -34.10
N ARG A 9 33.23 -7.85 -34.49
CA ARG A 9 32.89 -7.52 -35.87
C ARG A 9 33.80 -6.40 -36.33
N ALA A 10 34.74 -6.73 -37.21
CA ALA A 10 35.63 -5.75 -37.82
C ALA A 10 34.83 -4.69 -38.62
N SER A 11 35.41 -3.49 -38.73
CA SER A 11 34.90 -2.45 -39.62
C SER A 11 35.13 -2.85 -41.09
N SER A 12 34.19 -2.53 -41.96
CA SER A 12 34.37 -2.66 -43.40
C SER A 12 35.37 -1.66 -43.97
N VAL A 13 35.72 -0.64 -43.22
CA VAL A 13 36.74 0.37 -43.57
C VAL A 13 38.02 0.06 -42.82
N GLY A 14 39.13 -0.13 -43.57
CA GLY A 14 40.43 -0.44 -42.99
C GLY A 14 40.87 0.59 -41.94
N MET A 15 41.63 0.14 -40.92
CA MET A 15 42.17 0.96 -39.82
C MET A 15 41.11 1.64 -38.92
N ARG A 16 39.79 1.28 -39.01
CA ARG A 16 38.76 1.78 -38.10
C ARG A 16 38.42 0.75 -37.04
N GLU A 17 37.97 1.26 -35.93
CA GLU A 17 37.47 0.42 -34.85
C GLU A 17 36.25 -0.44 -35.29
N GLY A 18 36.30 -1.71 -35.00
CA GLY A 18 35.18 -2.63 -35.09
C GLY A 18 34.26 -2.55 -33.83
N THR A 19 33.27 -3.41 -33.76
CA THR A 19 32.31 -3.42 -32.68
C THR A 19 32.20 -4.81 -32.07
N LEU A 20 32.15 -4.89 -30.75
CA LEU A 20 31.84 -6.13 -30.05
C LEU A 20 30.34 -6.41 -30.09
N VAL A 21 29.98 -7.68 -30.22
CA VAL A 21 28.60 -8.17 -30.22
C VAL A 21 28.48 -9.36 -29.29
N TYR A 22 27.44 -9.40 -28.49
CA TYR A 22 27.07 -10.61 -27.77
C TYR A 22 26.18 -11.50 -28.62
N GLN A 23 26.45 -12.80 -28.61
CA GLN A 23 25.72 -13.80 -29.34
C GLN A 23 25.12 -14.81 -28.34
N VAL A 24 23.80 -14.95 -28.36
CA VAL A 24 23.09 -15.95 -27.60
C VAL A 24 22.56 -17.01 -28.56
N ILE A 25 22.82 -18.26 -28.23
CA ILE A 25 22.40 -19.43 -29.00
C ILE A 25 21.52 -20.31 -28.10
N HIS A 26 20.28 -20.53 -28.51
CA HIS A 26 19.34 -21.43 -27.82
C HIS A 26 18.56 -22.25 -28.85
N ARG A 27 18.51 -23.59 -28.68
CA ARG A 27 17.80 -24.51 -29.61
C ARG A 27 18.11 -24.25 -31.08
N ARG A 28 19.40 -24.07 -31.41
CA ARG A 28 19.90 -23.77 -32.77
C ARG A 28 19.51 -22.37 -33.32
N VAL A 29 18.76 -21.58 -32.57
CA VAL A 29 18.46 -20.21 -32.95
C VAL A 29 19.52 -19.28 -32.37
N THR A 30 20.07 -18.40 -33.23
CA THR A 30 21.12 -17.46 -32.84
C THR A 30 20.57 -16.03 -32.92
N ARG A 31 20.82 -15.24 -31.88
CA ARG A 31 20.59 -13.79 -31.86
C ARG A 31 21.84 -13.03 -31.42
N GLN A 32 22.03 -11.88 -32.00
CA GLN A 32 23.14 -11.00 -31.69
C GLN A 32 22.64 -9.66 -31.18
N VAL A 33 23.33 -9.11 -30.18
CA VAL A 33 23.15 -7.73 -29.74
C VAL A 33 24.46 -6.97 -29.90
N THR A 34 24.38 -5.85 -30.59
CA THR A 34 25.51 -4.94 -30.76
C THR A 34 25.73 -4.18 -29.44
N THR A 35 26.96 -4.17 -28.97
CA THR A 35 27.40 -3.33 -27.85
C THR A 35 27.80 -1.97 -28.33
N GLY A 36 27.97 -1.00 -27.47
CA GLY A 36 28.63 0.28 -27.78
C GLY A 36 30.15 0.20 -27.78
N TYR A 37 30.73 -0.98 -27.57
CA TYR A 37 32.15 -1.17 -27.35
C TYR A 37 32.93 -1.22 -28.66
N LYS A 38 33.95 -0.37 -28.77
CA LYS A 38 34.75 -0.19 -29.95
C LYS A 38 36.20 -0.62 -29.69
N LEU A 39 36.75 -1.43 -30.61
CA LEU A 39 38.10 -1.97 -30.54
C LEU A 39 38.77 -1.95 -31.93
N TYR A 40 40.08 -1.80 -31.97
CA TYR A 40 40.84 -2.08 -33.17
C TYR A 40 41.06 -3.62 -33.30
N PRO A 41 41.27 -4.13 -34.53
CA PRO A 41 41.47 -5.58 -34.75
C PRO A 41 42.61 -6.18 -33.89
N GLN A 42 43.70 -5.45 -33.67
CA GLN A 42 44.86 -5.87 -32.88
C GLN A 42 44.60 -5.87 -31.37
N GLU A 43 43.51 -5.31 -30.92
CA GLU A 43 43.08 -5.27 -29.50
C GLU A 43 42.15 -6.42 -29.13
N TRP A 44 41.90 -7.34 -30.07
CA TRP A 44 41.00 -8.46 -29.87
C TRP A 44 41.69 -9.79 -30.20
N ASP A 45 41.73 -10.71 -29.24
CA ASP A 45 42.11 -12.11 -29.47
C ASP A 45 40.84 -12.92 -29.81
N GLY A 46 40.72 -13.30 -31.07
CA GLY A 46 39.60 -14.09 -31.55
C GLY A 46 39.60 -15.54 -31.08
N LEU A 47 40.75 -16.12 -30.72
CA LEU A 47 40.87 -17.49 -30.23
C LEU A 47 40.35 -17.60 -28.79
N HIS A 48 40.79 -16.70 -27.93
CA HIS A 48 40.40 -16.69 -26.52
C HIS A 48 39.15 -15.83 -26.24
N SER A 49 38.70 -15.07 -27.27
CA SER A 49 37.58 -14.13 -27.15
C SER A 49 37.81 -13.09 -26.03
N GLU A 50 38.99 -12.51 -26.00
CA GLU A 50 39.45 -11.55 -24.99
C GLU A 50 40.02 -10.25 -25.59
N VAL A 51 39.97 -9.20 -24.78
CA VAL A 51 40.63 -7.91 -25.07
C VAL A 51 42.12 -8.07 -24.78
N THR A 52 42.97 -7.70 -25.75
CA THR A 52 44.42 -7.71 -25.65
C THR A 52 45.00 -6.29 -25.64
N PHE A 53 46.24 -6.18 -25.18
CA PHE A 53 46.96 -4.89 -25.08
C PHE A 53 48.13 -4.91 -26.07
N PRO A 54 48.00 -4.29 -27.27
CA PRO A 54 49.07 -4.28 -28.24
C PRO A 54 50.32 -3.54 -27.72
N PRO A 55 51.53 -3.94 -28.16
CA PRO A 55 52.73 -3.18 -27.87
C PRO A 55 52.62 -1.72 -28.34
N GLY A 56 53.06 -0.75 -27.51
CA GLY A 56 52.98 0.67 -27.84
C GLY A 56 51.63 1.33 -27.57
N CYS A 57 50.69 0.64 -26.91
CA CYS A 57 49.40 1.21 -26.53
C CYS A 57 49.56 2.40 -25.57
N SER A 58 48.98 3.57 -25.88
CA SER A 58 49.01 4.75 -25.02
C SER A 58 48.31 4.49 -23.66
N THR A 59 48.77 5.22 -22.62
CA THR A 59 48.21 5.08 -21.26
C THR A 59 46.68 5.26 -21.20
N SER A 60 46.16 6.25 -21.94
CA SER A 60 44.71 6.49 -22.01
C SER A 60 43.97 5.35 -22.70
N ARG A 61 44.53 4.81 -23.79
CA ARG A 61 43.92 3.67 -24.49
C ARG A 61 43.98 2.39 -23.65
N ARG A 62 45.08 2.16 -22.93
CA ARG A 62 45.22 1.04 -22.00
C ARG A 62 44.19 1.12 -20.89
N SER A 63 43.95 2.30 -20.32
CA SER A 63 42.88 2.51 -19.32
C SER A 63 41.49 2.21 -19.87
N TYR A 64 41.23 2.67 -21.11
CA TYR A 64 39.95 2.33 -21.80
C TYR A 64 39.81 0.81 -21.97
N LEU A 65 40.82 0.11 -22.50
CA LEU A 65 40.78 -1.33 -22.72
C LEU A 65 40.61 -2.12 -21.40
N THR A 66 41.26 -1.65 -20.33
CA THR A 66 41.09 -2.24 -18.99
C THR A 66 39.65 -2.11 -18.50
N THR A 67 39.08 -0.89 -18.59
CA THR A 67 37.69 -0.63 -18.22
C THR A 67 36.73 -1.48 -19.06
N LEU A 68 37.03 -1.62 -20.34
CA LEU A 68 36.23 -2.42 -21.26
C LEU A 68 36.28 -3.91 -20.93
N LYS A 69 37.44 -4.43 -20.55
CA LYS A 69 37.58 -5.83 -20.10
C LYS A 69 36.69 -6.13 -18.88
N TYR A 70 36.61 -5.22 -17.89
CA TYR A 70 35.71 -5.35 -16.73
C TYR A 70 34.26 -5.29 -17.14
N LYS A 71 33.86 -4.34 -17.98
CA LYS A 71 32.46 -4.21 -18.45
C LYS A 71 32.00 -5.44 -19.23
N ILE A 72 32.86 -6.01 -20.06
CA ILE A 72 32.55 -7.24 -20.78
C ILE A 72 32.31 -8.41 -19.80
N ALA A 73 33.14 -8.52 -18.78
CA ALA A 73 32.97 -9.58 -17.76
C ALA A 73 31.65 -9.42 -17.01
N GLU A 74 31.27 -8.19 -16.62
CA GLU A 74 29.99 -7.90 -15.99
C GLU A 74 28.81 -8.26 -16.90
N ASP A 75 28.83 -7.85 -18.17
CA ASP A 75 27.79 -8.14 -19.15
C ASP A 75 27.58 -9.64 -19.37
N ILE A 76 28.68 -10.41 -19.43
CA ILE A 76 28.62 -11.87 -19.57
C ILE A 76 27.97 -12.51 -18.33
N VAL A 77 28.30 -12.02 -17.14
CA VAL A 77 27.66 -12.48 -15.88
C VAL A 77 26.15 -12.20 -15.91
N ILE A 78 25.75 -10.99 -16.32
CA ILE A 78 24.34 -10.62 -16.45
C ILE A 78 23.63 -11.52 -17.46
N LEU A 79 24.19 -11.75 -18.63
CA LEU A 79 23.60 -12.62 -19.66
C LEU A 79 23.45 -14.07 -19.17
N LYS A 80 24.47 -14.60 -18.50
CA LYS A 80 24.42 -15.94 -17.91
C LYS A 80 23.39 -16.06 -16.80
N ASP A 81 23.25 -15.02 -15.96
CA ASP A 81 22.25 -14.99 -14.90
C ASP A 81 20.82 -14.94 -15.49
N ILE A 82 20.59 -14.14 -16.54
CA ILE A 82 19.30 -14.13 -17.28
C ILE A 82 18.97 -15.53 -17.78
N VAL A 83 19.90 -16.22 -18.42
CA VAL A 83 19.73 -17.59 -18.92
C VAL A 83 19.39 -18.54 -17.76
N THR A 84 20.15 -18.49 -16.67
CA THR A 84 19.94 -19.34 -15.50
C THR A 84 18.55 -19.13 -14.88
N ARG A 85 18.08 -17.89 -14.82
CA ARG A 85 16.72 -17.54 -14.32
C ARG A 85 15.64 -18.10 -15.24
N LEU A 86 15.79 -17.96 -16.55
CA LEU A 86 14.84 -18.51 -17.52
C LEU A 86 14.78 -20.03 -17.49
N ASP A 87 15.94 -20.68 -17.38
CA ASP A 87 16.03 -22.15 -17.24
C ASP A 87 15.34 -22.64 -15.95
N ARG A 88 15.55 -21.96 -14.80
CA ARG A 88 14.90 -22.29 -13.51
C ARG A 88 13.40 -22.05 -13.52
N ALA A 89 12.92 -21.08 -14.28
CA ALA A 89 11.49 -20.79 -14.39
C ALA A 89 10.69 -21.86 -15.11
N GLY A 90 11.35 -22.84 -15.73
CA GLY A 90 10.72 -23.98 -16.40
C GLY A 90 9.82 -23.62 -17.58
N ARG A 91 9.84 -22.37 -18.03
CA ARG A 91 9.06 -21.89 -19.17
C ARG A 91 9.87 -22.01 -20.46
N ASN A 92 9.21 -22.37 -21.53
CA ASN A 92 9.82 -22.27 -22.84
C ASN A 92 10.14 -20.80 -23.17
N TYR A 93 11.41 -20.50 -23.42
CA TYR A 93 11.86 -19.18 -23.84
C TYR A 93 12.65 -19.23 -25.15
N MET A 94 12.75 -18.10 -25.82
CA MET A 94 13.50 -17.94 -27.07
C MET A 94 14.72 -17.05 -26.84
N THR A 95 15.65 -17.06 -27.78
CA THR A 95 16.82 -16.15 -27.76
C THR A 95 16.43 -14.67 -27.70
N ASP A 96 15.27 -14.33 -28.29
CA ASP A 96 14.76 -12.95 -28.27
C ASP A 96 14.33 -12.52 -26.85
N ASP A 97 13.86 -13.43 -26.02
CA ASP A 97 13.52 -13.15 -24.63
C ASP A 97 14.79 -12.81 -23.81
N VAL A 98 15.87 -13.58 -24.01
CA VAL A 98 17.18 -13.28 -23.38
C VAL A 98 17.68 -11.91 -23.81
N MET A 99 17.60 -11.62 -25.11
CA MET A 99 18.06 -10.34 -25.68
C MET A 99 17.21 -9.15 -25.23
N LYS A 100 15.89 -9.34 -25.09
CA LYS A 100 14.98 -8.34 -24.56
C LYS A 100 15.29 -8.03 -23.10
N LEU A 101 15.55 -9.07 -22.30
CA LEU A 101 15.96 -8.93 -20.89
C LEU A 101 17.33 -8.30 -20.73
N TYR A 102 18.26 -8.53 -21.65
CA TYR A 102 19.58 -7.91 -21.63
C TYR A 102 19.56 -6.44 -22.11
N ARG A 103 18.84 -6.12 -23.19
CA ARG A 103 18.69 -4.73 -23.71
C ARG A 103 17.90 -3.82 -22.77
N SER A 104 16.98 -4.42 -22.10
CA SER A 104 16.30 -3.87 -20.93
C SER A 104 16.82 -4.67 -19.75
N PRO A 105 17.91 -4.23 -19.08
CA PRO A 105 18.34 -4.81 -17.80
C PRO A 105 17.23 -4.71 -16.76
N SER A 106 16.23 -3.97 -17.09
CA SER A 106 14.86 -3.93 -16.64
C SER A 106 13.93 -4.71 -17.60
N GLY A 107 14.15 -5.98 -17.77
CA GLY A 107 13.06 -6.97 -17.93
C GLY A 107 12.15 -6.94 -16.72
N THR A 108 12.51 -6.13 -15.81
CA THR A 108 11.81 -5.53 -14.69
C THR A 108 12.10 -4.05 -14.81
N GLY A 109 11.14 -3.28 -15.27
CA GLY A 109 11.14 -1.85 -15.06
C GLY A 109 11.65 -1.57 -13.65
N GLY A 110 12.27 -0.41 -13.39
CA GLY A 110 12.76 -0.07 -12.07
C GLY A 110 11.64 -0.27 -11.03
N PHE A 111 11.94 -0.09 -9.80
CA PHE A 111 10.99 -0.31 -8.69
C PHE A 111 9.66 0.44 -8.86
N ILE A 112 9.69 1.65 -9.44
CA ILE A 112 8.50 2.44 -9.73
C ILE A 112 7.66 1.80 -10.84
N SER A 113 8.29 1.34 -11.93
CA SER A 113 7.61 0.67 -13.05
C SER A 113 7.00 -0.66 -12.60
N PHE A 114 7.75 -1.49 -11.88
CA PHE A 114 7.26 -2.72 -11.28
C PHE A 114 6.03 -2.46 -10.38
N THR A 115 6.09 -1.39 -9.57
CA THR A 115 4.96 -1.04 -8.70
C THR A 115 3.72 -0.63 -9.48
N ARG A 116 3.88 0.08 -10.61
CA ARG A 116 2.75 0.43 -11.51
C ARG A 116 2.10 -0.81 -12.12
N ASP A 117 2.91 -1.76 -12.59
CA ASP A 117 2.42 -3.01 -13.17
C ASP A 117 1.65 -3.81 -12.13
N LEU A 118 2.20 -3.91 -10.91
CA LEU A 118 1.54 -4.57 -9.79
C LEU A 118 0.21 -3.90 -9.41
N ILE A 119 0.13 -2.57 -9.44
CA ILE A 119 -1.11 -1.80 -9.21
C ILE A 119 -2.14 -2.15 -10.29
N THR A 120 -1.72 -2.24 -11.55
CA THR A 120 -2.60 -2.58 -12.68
C THR A 120 -3.15 -3.99 -12.54
N GLU A 121 -2.31 -4.98 -12.22
CA GLU A 121 -2.73 -6.36 -11.95
C GLU A 121 -3.74 -6.44 -10.80
N LEU A 122 -3.47 -5.74 -9.70
CA LEU A 122 -4.37 -5.71 -8.54
C LEU A 122 -5.72 -5.06 -8.87
N LYS A 123 -5.73 -4.03 -9.72
CA LYS A 123 -6.96 -3.40 -10.19
C LYS A 123 -7.79 -4.35 -11.05
N GLN A 124 -7.15 -5.07 -11.98
CA GLN A 124 -7.80 -6.09 -12.81
C GLN A 124 -8.36 -7.24 -11.97
N ALA A 125 -7.67 -7.62 -10.89
CA ALA A 125 -8.12 -8.63 -9.93
C ALA A 125 -9.19 -8.12 -8.93
N GLY A 126 -9.72 -6.90 -9.10
CA GLY A 126 -10.74 -6.32 -8.20
C GLY A 126 -10.25 -6.00 -6.79
N ARG A 127 -8.92 -5.96 -6.55
CA ARG A 127 -8.32 -5.68 -5.25
C ARG A 127 -8.23 -4.17 -4.96
N GLU A 128 -9.35 -3.47 -5.10
CA GLU A 128 -9.45 -2.01 -5.06
C GLU A 128 -8.71 -1.34 -3.88
N ARG A 129 -8.93 -1.83 -2.64
CA ARG A 129 -8.28 -1.26 -1.44
C ARG A 129 -6.76 -1.38 -1.47
N THR A 130 -6.24 -2.51 -1.97
CA THR A 130 -4.78 -2.72 -2.08
C THR A 130 -4.21 -1.85 -3.20
N THR A 131 -4.94 -1.71 -4.30
CA THR A 131 -4.63 -0.81 -5.42
C THR A 131 -4.48 0.63 -4.94
N GLU A 132 -5.47 1.16 -4.22
CA GLU A 132 -5.44 2.51 -3.66
C GLU A 132 -4.29 2.72 -2.68
N ARG A 133 -4.05 1.73 -1.81
CA ARG A 133 -2.94 1.75 -0.87
C ARG A 133 -1.59 1.83 -1.58
N TYR A 134 -1.36 0.97 -2.57
CA TYR A 134 -0.09 0.95 -3.31
C TYR A 134 0.08 2.21 -4.17
N THR A 135 -1.00 2.74 -4.73
CA THR A 135 -0.99 4.04 -5.45
C THR A 135 -0.57 5.19 -4.51
N THR A 136 -1.13 5.24 -3.30
CA THR A 136 -0.77 6.25 -2.29
C THR A 136 0.71 6.15 -1.90
N ILE A 137 1.20 4.93 -1.69
CA ILE A 137 2.59 4.64 -1.32
C ILE A 137 3.53 5.04 -2.47
N LEU A 138 3.21 4.63 -3.70
CA LEU A 138 3.96 4.98 -4.89
C LEU A 138 4.05 6.49 -5.10
N ASN A 139 2.94 7.21 -4.95
CA ASN A 139 2.92 8.67 -5.11
C ASN A 139 3.77 9.37 -4.06
N SER A 140 3.81 8.87 -2.81
CA SER A 140 4.71 9.40 -1.78
C SER A 140 6.18 9.12 -2.11
N PHE A 141 6.50 7.90 -2.53
CA PHE A 141 7.85 7.52 -2.91
C PHE A 141 8.35 8.30 -4.15
N LYS A 142 7.49 8.49 -5.15
CA LYS A 142 7.79 9.32 -6.32
C LYS A 142 8.13 10.77 -5.97
N ARG A 143 7.46 11.37 -4.98
CA ARG A 143 7.81 12.72 -4.50
C ARG A 143 9.19 12.80 -3.87
N PHE A 144 9.61 11.74 -3.18
CA PHE A 144 10.99 11.62 -2.70
C PHE A 144 11.98 11.49 -3.85
N MET A 145 11.61 10.74 -4.89
CA MET A 145 12.46 10.44 -6.05
C MET A 145 12.44 11.52 -7.15
N THR A 146 12.01 12.74 -6.87
CA THR A 146 11.72 13.84 -7.83
C THR A 146 12.79 14.11 -8.89
N LYS A 147 14.04 13.73 -8.65
CA LYS A 147 15.17 13.91 -9.59
C LYS A 147 15.61 12.61 -10.27
N ARG A 148 14.92 11.50 -10.03
CA ARG A 148 15.24 10.17 -10.60
C ARG A 148 13.99 9.58 -11.23
N ASP A 149 14.05 9.20 -12.50
CA ASP A 149 12.88 8.65 -13.23
C ASP A 149 12.42 7.31 -12.68
N ASP A 150 13.34 6.41 -12.40
CA ASP A 150 13.13 5.11 -11.76
C ASP A 150 14.45 4.61 -11.15
N ILE A 151 14.40 3.58 -10.32
CA ILE A 151 15.57 2.93 -9.74
C ILE A 151 15.55 1.43 -10.01
N PRO A 152 16.67 0.80 -10.36
CA PRO A 152 16.75 -0.64 -10.44
C PRO A 152 16.32 -1.31 -9.14
N LEU A 153 15.67 -2.48 -9.22
CA LEU A 153 15.17 -3.22 -8.05
C LEU A 153 16.28 -3.60 -7.06
N ASP A 154 17.46 -3.88 -7.54
CA ASP A 154 18.65 -4.21 -6.76
C ASP A 154 19.31 -3.00 -6.06
N HIS A 155 18.96 -1.78 -6.49
CA HIS A 155 19.34 -0.54 -5.82
C HIS A 155 18.37 -0.11 -4.72
N VAL A 156 17.30 -0.87 -4.48
CA VAL A 156 16.45 -0.69 -3.30
C VAL A 156 17.16 -1.30 -2.10
N ASP A 157 17.96 -0.51 -1.42
CA ASP A 157 18.78 -0.90 -0.28
C ASP A 157 18.39 -0.19 1.02
N SER A 158 19.10 -0.50 2.10
CA SER A 158 18.83 0.09 3.43
C SER A 158 19.15 1.58 3.49
N SER A 159 20.15 2.06 2.72
CA SER A 159 20.50 3.48 2.68
C SER A 159 19.38 4.30 2.08
N LEU A 160 18.89 3.89 0.92
CA LEU A 160 17.74 4.53 0.25
C LEU A 160 16.50 4.56 1.15
N MET A 161 16.25 3.49 1.89
CA MET A 161 15.06 3.44 2.78
C MET A 161 15.22 4.35 3.99
N LEU A 162 16.43 4.51 4.52
CA LEU A 162 16.74 5.48 5.59
C LEU A 162 16.61 6.92 5.09
N GLU A 163 17.11 7.22 3.88
CA GLU A 163 16.93 8.53 3.24
C GLU A 163 15.44 8.86 3.06
N TYR A 164 14.65 7.90 2.59
CA TYR A 164 13.22 8.10 2.44
C TYR A 164 12.50 8.29 3.81
N GLU A 165 12.91 7.55 4.85
CA GLU A 165 12.37 7.78 6.20
C GLU A 165 12.68 9.18 6.71
N THR A 166 13.90 9.67 6.49
CA THR A 166 14.34 11.02 6.83
C THR A 166 13.52 12.08 6.09
N PHE A 167 13.30 11.87 4.78
CA PHE A 167 12.42 12.72 3.98
C PHE A 167 11.00 12.77 4.52
N LEU A 168 10.43 11.63 4.92
CA LEU A 168 9.09 11.59 5.51
C LEU A 168 9.04 12.36 6.84
N LYS A 169 10.03 12.19 7.70
CA LYS A 169 10.14 12.90 8.98
C LYS A 169 10.29 14.40 8.78
N SER A 170 11.17 14.85 7.89
CA SER A 170 11.35 16.27 7.57
C SER A 170 10.13 16.91 6.92
N SER A 171 9.30 16.11 6.24
CA SER A 171 8.00 16.54 5.69
C SER A 171 6.87 16.56 6.73
N GLY A 172 7.15 16.37 8.02
CA GLY A 172 6.16 16.40 9.10
C GLY A 172 5.25 15.16 9.14
N ILE A 173 5.63 14.06 8.50
CA ILE A 173 4.84 12.83 8.50
C ILE A 173 5.00 12.10 9.83
N CYS A 174 3.88 11.81 10.51
CA CYS A 174 3.87 11.13 11.79
C CYS A 174 4.37 9.68 11.70
N PRO A 175 4.92 9.09 12.80
CA PRO A 175 5.54 7.75 12.78
C PRO A 175 4.64 6.65 12.23
N ASN A 176 3.35 6.64 12.56
CA ASN A 176 2.42 5.64 12.05
C ASN A 176 2.19 5.74 10.53
N SER A 177 2.22 6.94 9.96
CA SER A 177 2.12 7.17 8.52
C SER A 177 3.42 6.78 7.81
N SER A 178 4.59 7.10 8.40
CA SER A 178 5.89 6.64 7.90
C SER A 178 5.95 5.11 7.87
N SER A 179 5.58 4.46 8.98
CA SER A 179 5.48 3.01 9.07
C SER A 179 4.52 2.40 8.03
N PHE A 180 3.40 3.07 7.74
CA PHE A 180 2.47 2.64 6.68
C PHE A 180 3.15 2.63 5.30
N TYR A 181 3.91 3.67 4.96
CA TYR A 181 4.67 3.73 3.70
C TYR A 181 5.75 2.64 3.66
N MET A 182 6.55 2.51 4.72
CA MET A 182 7.63 1.51 4.79
C MET A 182 7.11 0.07 4.69
N ARG A 183 6.05 -0.28 5.42
CA ARG A 183 5.43 -1.61 5.33
C ARG A 183 4.85 -1.89 3.95
N GLY A 184 4.35 -0.88 3.27
CA GLY A 184 3.82 -1.03 1.92
C GLY A 184 4.91 -1.23 0.88
N LEU A 185 5.99 -0.42 0.92
CA LEU A 185 7.15 -0.60 0.06
C LEU A 185 7.82 -1.97 0.29
N ARG A 186 7.93 -2.42 1.56
CA ARG A 186 8.43 -3.76 1.89
C ARG A 186 7.58 -4.86 1.26
N ALA A 187 6.25 -4.73 1.31
CA ALA A 187 5.36 -5.71 0.69
C ALA A 187 5.51 -5.74 -0.84
N ILE A 188 5.71 -4.59 -1.48
CA ILE A 188 5.97 -4.48 -2.92
C ILE A 188 7.32 -5.12 -3.27
N TYR A 189 8.38 -4.78 -2.54
CA TYR A 189 9.73 -5.34 -2.73
C TYR A 189 9.73 -6.86 -2.56
N ASN A 190 9.08 -7.38 -1.52
CA ASN A 190 8.98 -8.83 -1.31
C ASN A 190 8.27 -9.55 -2.47
N ARG A 191 7.28 -8.92 -3.13
CA ARG A 191 6.67 -9.47 -4.34
C ARG A 191 7.65 -9.53 -5.52
N ALA A 192 8.57 -8.56 -5.63
CA ALA A 192 9.63 -8.62 -6.62
C ALA A 192 10.61 -9.77 -6.32
N VAL A 193 10.93 -10.00 -5.05
CA VAL A 193 11.74 -11.15 -4.60
C VAL A 193 11.03 -12.48 -4.89
N GLU A 194 9.75 -12.61 -4.55
CA GLU A 194 8.92 -13.80 -4.82
C GLU A 194 8.85 -14.13 -6.31
N ARG A 195 8.89 -13.11 -7.17
CA ARG A 195 8.92 -13.26 -8.64
C ARG A 195 10.34 -13.54 -9.19
N GLY A 196 11.35 -13.64 -8.34
CA GLY A 196 12.75 -13.86 -8.73
C GLY A 196 13.39 -12.68 -9.46
N LEU A 197 12.83 -11.47 -9.34
CA LEU A 197 13.30 -10.25 -10.03
C LEU A 197 14.49 -9.60 -9.32
N VAL A 198 14.63 -9.85 -8.03
CA VAL A 198 15.71 -9.34 -7.18
C VAL A 198 15.99 -10.33 -6.04
N VAL A 199 17.24 -10.39 -5.60
CA VAL A 199 17.64 -11.16 -4.42
C VAL A 199 17.27 -10.41 -3.15
N GLN A 200 16.76 -11.12 -2.12
CA GLN A 200 16.40 -10.52 -0.85
C GLN A 200 17.61 -9.92 -0.13
N ARG A 201 17.62 -8.61 0.10
CA ARG A 201 18.66 -7.86 0.82
C ARG A 201 18.16 -7.20 2.12
N ASN A 202 16.90 -7.42 2.49
CA ASN A 202 16.24 -6.87 3.66
C ASN A 202 16.37 -5.34 3.81
N PRO A 203 16.05 -4.53 2.78
CA PRO A 203 16.28 -3.08 2.78
C PRO A 203 15.49 -2.33 3.86
N PHE A 204 14.46 -2.95 4.44
CA PHE A 204 13.59 -2.35 5.47
C PHE A 204 13.97 -2.74 6.90
N LYS A 205 15.17 -3.33 7.13
CA LYS A 205 15.59 -3.81 8.45
C LYS A 205 15.77 -2.67 9.45
N HIS A 206 16.25 -1.52 9.00
CA HIS A 206 16.67 -0.41 9.85
C HIS A 206 15.68 0.77 9.89
N VAL A 207 14.56 0.69 9.18
CA VAL A 207 13.51 1.73 9.20
C VAL A 207 12.36 1.34 10.11
N TYR A 208 11.64 2.34 10.61
CA TYR A 208 10.51 2.11 11.50
C TYR A 208 9.31 1.49 10.77
N THR A 209 8.94 0.30 11.17
CA THR A 209 7.76 -0.44 10.66
C THR A 209 6.77 -0.82 11.77
N GLY A 210 6.94 -0.24 12.95
CA GLY A 210 6.10 -0.47 14.13
C GLY A 210 4.75 0.24 14.09
N ILE A 211 4.08 0.25 15.23
CA ILE A 211 2.81 0.95 15.45
C ILE A 211 2.95 1.74 16.75
N ASP A 212 2.94 3.07 16.62
CA ASP A 212 2.91 3.97 17.75
C ASP A 212 1.53 4.03 18.39
N LYS A 213 1.51 4.21 19.72
CA LYS A 213 0.28 4.44 20.46
C LYS A 213 -0.34 5.77 20.01
N THR A 214 -1.59 5.75 19.66
CA THR A 214 -2.35 6.96 19.30
C THR A 214 -3.29 7.35 20.43
N VAL A 215 -3.50 8.66 20.61
CA VAL A 215 -4.51 9.18 21.54
C VAL A 215 -5.88 8.59 21.17
N LYS A 216 -6.57 8.05 22.17
CA LYS A 216 -7.92 7.49 21.98
C LYS A 216 -8.93 8.63 21.76
N ARG A 217 -9.81 8.45 20.78
CA ARG A 217 -10.82 9.43 20.40
C ARG A 217 -12.21 9.04 20.88
N ALA A 218 -12.29 8.40 22.05
CA ALA A 218 -13.58 8.06 22.65
C ALA A 218 -14.15 9.30 23.36
N VAL A 219 -15.47 9.46 23.27
CA VAL A 219 -16.22 10.49 23.99
C VAL A 219 -17.15 9.81 24.99
N PRO A 220 -17.44 10.45 26.15
CA PRO A 220 -18.34 9.91 27.14
C PRO A 220 -19.81 9.89 26.65
N ALA A 221 -20.68 9.15 27.35
CA ALA A 221 -22.08 9.02 27.01
C ALA A 221 -22.82 10.37 27.00
N GLU A 222 -22.40 11.30 27.84
CA GLU A 222 -22.96 12.64 27.92
C GLU A 222 -22.79 13.39 26.57
N VAL A 223 -21.59 13.35 26.01
CA VAL A 223 -21.31 13.96 24.71
C VAL A 223 -22.14 13.31 23.59
N ILE A 224 -22.35 11.97 23.64
CA ILE A 224 -23.21 11.28 22.68
C ILE A 224 -24.67 11.81 22.79
N ARG A 225 -25.17 12.04 24.02
CA ARG A 225 -26.49 12.64 24.22
C ARG A 225 -26.55 14.06 23.67
N GLN A 226 -25.56 14.90 23.97
CA GLN A 226 -25.48 16.26 23.43
C GLN A 226 -25.49 16.29 21.91
N ILE A 227 -24.71 15.38 21.25
CA ILE A 227 -24.74 15.25 19.79
C ILE A 227 -26.12 14.86 19.28
N ARG A 228 -26.77 13.89 19.91
CA ARG A 228 -28.11 13.42 19.55
C ARG A 228 -29.14 14.56 19.61
N ASP A 229 -29.10 15.32 20.69
CA ASP A 229 -30.13 16.31 21.05
C ASP A 229 -29.90 17.69 20.41
N LEU A 230 -28.85 17.85 19.60
CA LEU A 230 -28.60 19.08 18.84
C LEU A 230 -29.75 19.36 17.86
N ASP A 231 -30.32 20.55 17.94
CA ASP A 231 -31.21 21.07 16.89
C ASP A 231 -30.40 21.54 15.69
N LEU A 232 -30.52 20.81 14.58
CA LEU A 232 -29.84 21.08 13.32
C LEU A 232 -30.83 21.25 12.15
N THR A 233 -32.11 21.46 12.44
CA THR A 233 -33.19 21.59 11.45
C THR A 233 -32.92 22.66 10.39
N LEU A 234 -32.26 23.76 10.77
CA LEU A 234 -31.85 24.84 9.86
C LEU A 234 -30.61 24.48 9.01
N ASN A 235 -29.95 23.36 9.25
CA ASN A 235 -28.78 22.94 8.49
C ASN A 235 -28.85 21.46 8.10
N PRO A 236 -29.59 21.12 7.03
CA PRO A 236 -29.84 19.74 6.64
C PRO A 236 -28.57 18.90 6.42
N VAL A 237 -27.47 19.52 5.96
CA VAL A 237 -26.19 18.82 5.73
C VAL A 237 -25.51 18.46 7.05
N MET A 238 -25.63 19.28 8.08
CA MET A 238 -25.11 18.98 9.42
C MET A 238 -26.03 17.97 10.12
N ASP A 239 -27.36 18.08 9.93
CA ASP A 239 -28.35 17.16 10.45
C ASP A 239 -28.11 15.75 9.93
N LEU A 240 -27.91 15.58 8.62
CA LEU A 240 -27.52 14.30 8.01
C LEU A 240 -26.20 13.77 8.59
N ALA A 241 -25.21 14.62 8.77
CA ALA A 241 -23.93 14.17 9.32
C ALA A 241 -24.05 13.68 10.77
N ARG A 242 -24.85 14.38 11.61
CA ARG A 242 -25.21 13.96 12.95
C ARG A 242 -25.96 12.62 12.93
N ASP A 243 -26.95 12.46 12.06
CA ASP A 243 -27.76 11.26 11.95
C ASP A 243 -26.92 10.05 11.49
N ILE A 244 -26.02 10.22 10.54
CA ILE A 244 -25.06 9.17 10.16
C ILE A 244 -24.15 8.77 11.35
N PHE A 245 -23.69 9.74 12.14
CA PHE A 245 -22.90 9.47 13.35
C PHE A 245 -23.73 8.68 14.36
N MET A 246 -24.97 9.10 14.62
CA MET A 246 -25.88 8.41 15.56
C MET A 246 -26.28 7.03 15.05
N PHE A 247 -26.52 6.87 13.75
CA PHE A 247 -26.79 5.56 13.16
C PHE A 247 -25.60 4.60 13.35
N SER A 248 -24.37 5.08 13.10
CA SER A 248 -23.17 4.30 13.41
C SER A 248 -23.13 3.89 14.89
N PHE A 249 -23.44 4.80 15.80
CA PHE A 249 -23.45 4.52 17.24
C PHE A 249 -24.52 3.47 17.58
N TYR A 250 -25.76 3.62 17.11
CA TYR A 250 -26.86 2.68 17.36
C TYR A 250 -26.60 1.29 16.78
N THR A 251 -25.89 1.21 15.66
CA THR A 251 -25.47 -0.04 15.02
C THR A 251 -24.13 -0.57 15.53
N ARG A 252 -23.81 -0.32 16.82
CA ARG A 252 -22.61 -0.84 17.51
C ARG A 252 -21.29 -0.36 16.89
N GLY A 253 -21.28 0.86 16.35
CA GLY A 253 -20.11 1.43 15.69
C GLY A 253 -19.88 0.89 14.28
N MET A 254 -20.94 0.69 13.49
CA MET A 254 -20.83 0.31 12.09
C MET A 254 -19.93 1.29 11.33
N SER A 255 -19.04 0.79 10.47
CA SER A 255 -18.12 1.64 9.74
C SER A 255 -18.84 2.41 8.63
N PHE A 256 -18.30 3.57 8.24
CA PHE A 256 -18.94 4.42 7.22
C PHE A 256 -19.14 3.67 5.89
N ILE A 257 -18.17 2.85 5.48
CA ILE A 257 -18.31 2.06 4.26
C ILE A 257 -19.41 0.99 4.38
N ASP A 258 -19.55 0.36 5.55
CA ASP A 258 -20.62 -0.63 5.76
C ASP A 258 -21.99 0.07 5.69
N MET A 259 -22.14 1.25 6.32
CA MET A 259 -23.37 2.07 6.25
C MET A 259 -23.68 2.52 4.81
N ALA A 260 -22.68 2.94 4.04
CA ALA A 260 -22.88 3.42 2.68
C ALA A 260 -23.42 2.36 1.73
N PHE A 261 -23.02 1.09 1.93
CA PHE A 261 -23.45 -0.02 1.09
C PHE A 261 -24.54 -0.90 1.71
N LEU A 262 -25.12 -0.46 2.84
CA LEU A 262 -26.19 -1.17 3.52
C LEU A 262 -27.48 -1.09 2.71
N LYS A 263 -28.04 -2.23 2.31
CA LYS A 263 -29.22 -2.32 1.46
C LYS A 263 -30.51 -2.45 2.29
N LYS A 264 -31.62 -2.02 1.73
CA LYS A 264 -32.96 -2.24 2.29
C LYS A 264 -33.25 -3.73 2.50
N SER A 265 -32.75 -4.58 1.59
CA SER A 265 -32.90 -6.04 1.69
C SER A 265 -32.12 -6.67 2.85
N ASP A 266 -31.19 -5.94 3.47
CA ASP A 266 -30.43 -6.42 4.62
C ASP A 266 -31.21 -6.31 5.92
N LEU A 267 -32.33 -5.56 5.93
CA LEU A 267 -33.26 -5.45 7.04
C LEU A 267 -34.47 -6.36 6.79
N LYS A 268 -34.60 -7.42 7.59
CA LYS A 268 -35.70 -8.37 7.51
C LYS A 268 -36.17 -8.76 8.92
N ASN A 269 -37.48 -8.78 9.11
CA ASN A 269 -38.09 -9.24 10.37
C ASN A 269 -37.52 -8.57 11.64
N GLY A 270 -37.24 -7.27 11.56
CA GLY A 270 -36.67 -6.52 12.68
C GLY A 270 -35.21 -6.86 13.00
N ILE A 271 -34.50 -7.53 12.09
CA ILE A 271 -33.07 -7.84 12.21
C ILE A 271 -32.34 -7.28 11.00
N LEU A 272 -31.33 -6.45 11.26
CA LEU A 272 -30.36 -5.99 10.26
C LEU A 272 -29.24 -7.01 10.17
N SER A 273 -29.04 -7.60 8.98
CA SER A 273 -28.02 -8.63 8.71
C SER A 273 -27.11 -8.17 7.59
N TYR A 274 -25.84 -7.93 7.88
CA TYR A 274 -24.88 -7.48 6.87
C TYR A 274 -23.50 -8.12 7.05
N ARG A 275 -22.76 -8.22 5.95
CA ARG A 275 -21.38 -8.71 5.95
C ARG A 275 -20.40 -7.53 5.99
N ARG A 276 -19.58 -7.48 7.04
CA ARG A 276 -18.62 -6.41 7.24
C ARG A 276 -17.57 -6.37 6.12
N GLN A 277 -17.42 -5.23 5.44
CA GLN A 277 -16.53 -5.04 4.30
C GLN A 277 -15.04 -5.28 4.61
N LYS A 278 -14.62 -5.02 5.86
CA LYS A 278 -13.21 -5.13 6.26
C LYS A 278 -12.79 -6.56 6.58
N THR A 279 -13.64 -7.32 7.27
CA THR A 279 -13.31 -8.63 7.86
C THR A 279 -14.08 -9.78 7.20
N GLY A 280 -15.15 -9.47 6.45
CA GLY A 280 -16.03 -10.48 5.88
C GLY A 280 -16.94 -11.15 6.89
N GLN A 281 -16.91 -10.74 8.16
CA GLN A 281 -17.75 -11.30 9.21
C GLN A 281 -19.21 -10.91 9.03
N GLN A 282 -20.12 -11.87 9.19
CA GLN A 282 -21.57 -11.64 9.21
C GLN A 282 -21.97 -11.10 10.57
N LEU A 283 -22.73 -10.00 10.60
CA LEU A 283 -23.24 -9.38 11.81
C LEU A 283 -24.76 -9.30 11.76
N PHE A 284 -25.38 -9.49 12.92
CA PHE A 284 -26.81 -9.40 13.14
C PHE A 284 -27.10 -8.35 14.20
N ILE A 285 -27.92 -7.36 13.87
CA ILE A 285 -28.26 -6.26 14.76
C ILE A 285 -29.78 -6.21 14.87
N LYS A 286 -30.32 -6.30 16.09
CA LYS A 286 -31.72 -6.05 16.33
C LYS A 286 -32.04 -4.62 15.94
N TRP A 287 -33.11 -4.45 15.15
CA TRP A 287 -33.53 -3.13 14.71
C TRP A 287 -34.29 -2.43 15.84
N GLU A 288 -33.85 -1.22 16.15
CA GLU A 288 -34.41 -0.44 17.26
C GLU A 288 -35.01 0.87 16.71
N LYS A 289 -36.02 1.40 17.46
CA LYS A 289 -36.77 2.60 17.09
C LYS A 289 -35.88 3.80 16.67
N PRO A 290 -34.77 4.14 17.38
CA PRO A 290 -33.94 5.27 16.98
C PRO A 290 -33.24 5.10 15.60
N MET A 291 -33.05 3.85 15.15
CA MET A 291 -32.52 3.59 13.80
C MET A 291 -33.60 3.87 12.76
N GLN A 292 -34.83 3.49 13.03
CA GLN A 292 -35.96 3.72 12.13
C GLN A 292 -36.25 5.23 12.00
N GLU A 293 -36.28 5.97 13.10
CA GLU A 293 -36.47 7.41 13.10
C GLU A 293 -35.46 8.15 12.20
N ILE A 294 -34.22 7.69 12.15
CA ILE A 294 -33.22 8.25 11.25
C ILE A 294 -33.57 7.93 9.78
N ILE A 295 -33.91 6.69 9.48
CA ILE A 295 -34.20 6.27 8.10
C ILE A 295 -35.43 7.03 7.55
N ASP A 296 -36.46 7.19 8.36
CA ASP A 296 -37.74 7.82 7.99
C ASP A 296 -37.59 9.33 7.64
N LYS A 297 -36.48 9.97 8.07
CA LYS A 297 -36.19 11.37 7.74
C LYS A 297 -35.74 11.57 6.28
N TYR A 298 -35.30 10.51 5.59
CA TYR A 298 -34.64 10.63 4.30
C TYR A 298 -35.33 9.83 3.21
N ASP A 299 -35.59 10.48 2.08
CA ASP A 299 -36.08 9.78 0.89
C ASP A 299 -34.95 8.98 0.21
N THR A 300 -35.07 7.68 0.32
CA THR A 300 -34.15 6.73 -0.37
C THR A 300 -34.90 5.86 -1.39
N THR A 301 -36.12 6.23 -1.80
CA THR A 301 -36.97 5.41 -2.70
C THR A 301 -36.29 5.07 -4.02
N LYS A 302 -35.45 5.96 -4.55
CA LYS A 302 -34.72 5.81 -5.82
C LYS A 302 -33.46 4.96 -5.73
N THR A 303 -33.10 4.44 -4.56
CA THR A 303 -31.89 3.66 -4.35
C THR A 303 -32.18 2.35 -3.60
N PRO A 304 -31.36 1.31 -3.77
CA PRO A 304 -31.48 0.09 -2.99
C PRO A 304 -30.94 0.23 -1.55
N TYR A 305 -30.29 1.36 -1.23
CA TYR A 305 -29.60 1.58 0.04
C TYR A 305 -30.52 2.15 1.12
N LEU A 306 -30.22 1.84 2.39
CA LEU A 306 -30.98 2.32 3.54
C LEU A 306 -30.72 3.81 3.85
N LEU A 307 -29.48 4.27 3.66
CA LEU A 307 -29.07 5.62 3.98
C LEU A 307 -28.78 6.43 2.70
N PRO A 308 -29.00 7.74 2.69
CA PRO A 308 -28.84 8.60 1.51
C PRO A 308 -27.35 8.94 1.22
N ILE A 309 -26.46 7.97 1.39
CA ILE A 309 -25.01 8.14 1.18
C ILE A 309 -24.66 7.93 -0.29
N ILE A 310 -25.22 6.90 -0.90
CA ILE A 310 -25.14 6.61 -2.33
C ILE A 310 -26.53 6.82 -2.90
N ASN A 311 -26.72 7.89 -3.66
CA ASN A 311 -28.03 8.35 -4.13
C ASN A 311 -28.16 8.44 -5.65
N ASP A 312 -27.05 8.37 -6.39
CA ASP A 312 -27.03 8.42 -7.85
C ASP A 312 -26.51 7.09 -8.41
N MET A 313 -27.44 6.28 -8.91
CA MET A 313 -27.12 4.94 -9.45
C MET A 313 -26.37 5.00 -10.80
N MET A 314 -26.29 6.17 -11.45
CA MET A 314 -25.55 6.37 -12.70
C MET A 314 -24.07 6.68 -12.46
N LYS A 315 -23.72 7.06 -11.24
CA LYS A 315 -22.35 7.39 -10.86
C LYS A 315 -21.67 6.26 -10.08
N ASP A 316 -20.35 6.20 -10.13
CA ASP A 316 -19.56 5.23 -9.37
C ASP A 316 -19.89 5.29 -7.86
N PRO A 317 -20.46 4.21 -7.28
CA PRO A 317 -20.84 4.17 -5.86
C PRO A 317 -19.65 4.38 -4.93
N ARG A 318 -18.45 3.93 -5.32
CA ARG A 318 -17.24 4.06 -4.51
C ARG A 318 -16.78 5.51 -4.39
N ARG A 319 -16.90 6.26 -5.47
CA ARG A 319 -16.59 7.71 -5.48
C ARG A 319 -17.60 8.47 -4.64
N GLN A 320 -18.87 8.13 -4.75
CA GLN A 320 -19.93 8.76 -3.94
C GLN A 320 -19.68 8.55 -2.45
N TYR A 321 -19.45 7.29 -2.02
CA TYR A 321 -19.20 7.02 -0.61
C TYR A 321 -17.98 7.77 -0.07
N LYS A 322 -16.88 7.88 -0.82
CA LYS A 322 -15.69 8.63 -0.38
C LYS A 322 -15.95 10.12 -0.22
N ASN A 323 -16.67 10.70 -1.16
CA ASN A 323 -17.05 12.12 -1.09
C ASN A 323 -17.98 12.36 0.10
N ALA A 324 -18.96 11.50 0.32
CA ALA A 324 -19.88 11.59 1.44
C ALA A 324 -19.15 11.40 2.78
N GLU A 325 -18.21 10.45 2.89
CA GLU A 325 -17.38 10.27 4.09
C GLU A 325 -16.60 11.54 4.43
N HIS A 326 -15.96 12.15 3.43
CA HIS A 326 -15.20 13.38 3.61
C HIS A 326 -16.10 14.54 4.06
N LEU A 327 -17.24 14.73 3.39
CA LEU A 327 -18.22 15.76 3.73
C LEU A 327 -18.77 15.57 5.15
N THR A 328 -19.23 14.35 5.47
CA THR A 328 -19.76 14.00 6.79
C THR A 328 -18.74 14.27 7.88
N ASN A 329 -17.50 13.80 7.73
CA ASN A 329 -16.45 14.05 8.72
C ASN A 329 -16.12 15.54 8.83
N GLY A 330 -16.18 16.30 7.75
CA GLY A 330 -16.03 17.77 7.76
C GLY A 330 -17.12 18.47 8.58
N LYS A 331 -18.38 18.03 8.46
CA LYS A 331 -19.51 18.57 9.25
C LYS A 331 -19.45 18.12 10.70
N LEU A 332 -19.11 16.87 10.96
CA LEU A 332 -18.93 16.38 12.34
C LEU A 332 -17.86 17.16 13.09
N LYS A 333 -16.74 17.51 12.45
CA LYS A 333 -15.73 18.39 13.08
C LYS A 333 -16.29 19.74 13.47
N LYS A 334 -17.22 20.33 12.68
CA LYS A 334 -17.90 21.58 13.05
C LYS A 334 -18.83 21.38 14.24
N ILE A 335 -19.59 20.28 14.26
CA ILE A 335 -20.44 19.91 15.42
C ILE A 335 -19.59 19.76 16.68
N GLY A 336 -18.46 19.03 16.59
CA GLY A 336 -17.53 18.88 17.71
C GLY A 336 -17.01 20.21 18.26
N LYS A 337 -16.69 21.17 17.37
CA LYS A 337 -16.29 22.53 17.77
C LYS A 337 -17.41 23.29 18.46
N GLN A 338 -18.66 23.20 17.99
CA GLN A 338 -19.82 23.82 18.63
C GLN A 338 -20.05 23.28 20.05
N LEU A 339 -19.75 21.99 20.28
CA LEU A 339 -19.85 21.35 21.57
C LEU A 339 -18.58 21.52 22.45
N GLY A 340 -17.59 22.31 22.00
CA GLY A 340 -16.35 22.54 22.76
C GLY A 340 -15.45 21.33 22.89
N LEU A 341 -15.57 20.33 21.98
CA LEU A 341 -14.74 19.12 22.06
C LEU A 341 -13.29 19.41 21.65
N GLU A 342 -12.34 19.02 22.48
CA GLU A 342 -10.89 19.11 22.19
C GLU A 342 -10.46 18.16 21.05
N ILE A 343 -11.14 17.02 20.92
CA ILE A 343 -10.85 16.03 19.86
C ILE A 343 -11.75 16.25 18.64
N PRO A 344 -11.21 16.07 17.42
CA PRO A 344 -12.03 16.19 16.22
C PRO A 344 -13.09 15.10 16.17
N LEU A 345 -14.38 15.46 16.15
CA LEU A 345 -15.46 14.53 15.97
C LEU A 345 -15.44 13.96 14.53
N THR A 346 -15.53 12.65 14.40
CA THR A 346 -15.61 11.92 13.14
C THR A 346 -16.51 10.70 13.30
N THR A 347 -16.96 10.09 12.22
CA THR A 347 -17.76 8.84 12.28
C THR A 347 -17.05 7.73 13.05
N TYR A 348 -15.73 7.70 13.06
CA TYR A 348 -14.95 6.72 13.82
C TYR A 348 -15.04 6.91 15.34
N VAL A 349 -15.33 8.14 15.80
CA VAL A 349 -15.57 8.44 17.22
C VAL A 349 -16.82 7.75 17.73
N ALA A 350 -17.88 7.58 16.90
CA ALA A 350 -19.06 6.82 17.26
C ALA A 350 -18.71 5.36 17.65
N ARG A 351 -17.83 4.73 16.88
CA ARG A 351 -17.37 3.37 17.14
C ARG A 351 -16.56 3.28 18.43
N HIS A 352 -15.64 4.24 18.66
CA HIS A 352 -14.87 4.30 19.90
C HIS A 352 -15.77 4.59 21.12
N GLY A 353 -16.73 5.52 20.97
CA GLY A 353 -17.68 5.86 22.01
C GLY A 353 -18.52 4.65 22.43
N TRP A 354 -19.09 3.92 21.45
CA TRP A 354 -19.88 2.72 21.73
C TRP A 354 -19.05 1.67 22.51
N ALA A 355 -17.86 1.37 22.03
CA ALA A 355 -17.00 0.37 22.68
C ALA A 355 -16.62 0.77 24.11
N ASN A 356 -16.30 2.06 24.33
CA ASN A 356 -15.92 2.57 25.65
C ASN A 356 -17.11 2.57 26.63
N ILE A 357 -18.28 3.00 26.15
CA ILE A 357 -19.50 2.98 26.95
C ILE A 357 -19.86 1.53 27.31
N ALA A 358 -19.78 0.59 26.37
CA ALA A 358 -20.02 -0.82 26.62
C ALA A 358 -19.07 -1.37 27.71
N LYS A 359 -17.76 -1.03 27.61
CA LYS A 359 -16.76 -1.40 28.62
C LYS A 359 -17.09 -0.80 30.00
N ASN A 360 -17.46 0.48 30.04
CA ASN A 360 -17.82 1.16 31.31
C ASN A 360 -19.13 0.61 31.93
N LYS A 361 -19.93 -0.09 31.14
CA LYS A 361 -21.11 -0.87 31.57
C LYS A 361 -20.74 -2.31 31.94
N ASN A 362 -19.46 -2.64 32.09
CA ASN A 362 -18.93 -3.97 32.42
C ASN A 362 -19.33 -5.08 31.43
N ILE A 363 -19.61 -4.73 30.16
CA ILE A 363 -19.86 -5.74 29.12
C ILE A 363 -18.54 -6.48 28.83
N PRO A 364 -18.53 -7.83 28.83
CA PRO A 364 -17.32 -8.60 28.57
C PRO A 364 -16.65 -8.22 27.24
N ILE A 365 -15.31 -8.21 27.21
CA ILE A 365 -14.53 -7.82 26.02
C ILE A 365 -14.84 -8.75 24.85
N ALA A 366 -15.07 -10.04 25.07
CA ALA A 366 -15.50 -11.01 24.07
C ALA A 366 -16.80 -10.55 23.37
N THR A 367 -17.80 -10.17 24.17
CA THR A 367 -19.09 -9.67 23.65
C THR A 367 -18.93 -8.36 22.88
N ILE A 368 -18.08 -7.44 23.37
CA ILE A 368 -17.76 -6.20 22.65
C ILE A 368 -17.07 -6.51 21.32
N SER A 369 -16.13 -7.46 21.32
CA SER A 369 -15.38 -7.89 20.14
C SER A 369 -16.29 -8.45 19.07
N GLU A 370 -17.19 -9.37 19.45
CA GLU A 370 -18.19 -9.98 18.59
C GLU A 370 -19.17 -8.93 18.03
N ALA A 371 -19.73 -8.11 18.92
CA ALA A 371 -20.67 -7.04 18.55
C ALA A 371 -20.10 -6.03 17.54
N MET A 372 -18.78 -5.78 17.62
CA MET A 372 -18.06 -4.89 16.70
C MET A 372 -17.55 -5.62 15.44
N GLY A 373 -17.65 -6.92 15.35
CA GLY A 373 -17.10 -7.72 14.24
C GLY A 373 -15.58 -7.65 14.16
N HIS A 374 -14.87 -7.81 15.26
CA HIS A 374 -13.43 -7.91 15.28
C HIS A 374 -12.99 -9.38 15.18
N ASP A 375 -11.96 -9.65 14.36
CA ASP A 375 -11.43 -11.02 14.18
C ASP A 375 -10.74 -11.55 15.44
N SER A 376 -10.39 -10.68 16.38
CA SER A 376 -9.76 -11.05 17.65
C SER A 376 -10.02 -10.04 18.76
N GLU A 377 -10.11 -10.52 20.00
CA GLU A 377 -10.18 -9.66 21.20
C GLU A 377 -8.95 -8.75 21.33
N LYS A 378 -7.78 -9.15 20.81
CA LYS A 378 -6.57 -8.33 20.79
C LYS A 378 -6.83 -6.99 20.10
N THR A 379 -7.58 -6.98 19.01
CA THR A 379 -8.01 -5.77 18.31
C THR A 379 -8.89 -4.90 19.21
N THR A 380 -9.85 -5.51 19.92
CA THR A 380 -10.74 -4.82 20.86
C THR A 380 -9.96 -4.25 22.04
N ARG A 381 -9.01 -5.01 22.60
CA ARG A 381 -8.13 -4.52 23.69
C ARG A 381 -7.30 -3.31 23.28
N ILE A 382 -6.79 -3.25 22.05
CA ILE A 382 -6.10 -2.07 21.51
C ILE A 382 -7.04 -0.86 21.45
N TYR A 383 -8.31 -1.07 21.09
CA TYR A 383 -9.34 -0.04 21.09
C TYR A 383 -9.64 0.51 22.49
N LEU A 384 -9.66 -0.37 23.48
CA LEU A 384 -10.05 -0.10 24.87
C LEU A 384 -8.84 0.14 25.79
N ALA A 385 -7.63 0.17 25.27
CA ALA A 385 -6.37 0.03 26.00
C ALA A 385 -5.98 1.21 26.91
N SER A 386 -6.78 2.25 27.05
CA SER A 386 -6.65 3.17 28.16
C SER A 386 -7.86 2.99 29.09
N LEU A 387 -7.62 2.49 30.29
CA LEU A 387 -8.54 2.71 31.39
C LEU A 387 -8.63 4.23 31.59
N ASP A 388 -9.83 4.73 31.73
CA ASP A 388 -10.05 6.07 32.27
C ASP A 388 -9.35 6.10 33.62
N SER A 389 -8.51 7.10 33.87
CA SER A 389 -7.83 7.25 35.18
C SER A 389 -8.82 7.16 36.33
N SER A 390 -10.05 7.70 36.12
CA SER A 390 -11.12 7.63 37.10
C SER A 390 -11.54 6.20 37.51
N VAL A 391 -11.42 5.21 36.60
CA VAL A 391 -11.71 3.80 36.91
C VAL A 391 -10.58 3.19 37.73
N VAL A 392 -9.34 3.54 37.41
CA VAL A 392 -8.16 3.11 38.19
C VAL A 392 -8.20 3.73 39.58
N ASP A 393 -8.54 5.02 39.66
CA ASP A 393 -8.65 5.75 40.94
C ASP A 393 -9.77 5.21 41.82
N LYS A 394 -10.94 4.86 41.23
CA LYS A 394 -12.02 4.17 41.95
C LYS A 394 -11.59 2.80 42.43
N ALA A 395 -10.92 2.01 41.60
CA ALA A 395 -10.41 0.71 41.99
C ALA A 395 -9.38 0.87 43.12
N ASN A 396 -8.47 1.82 43.04
CA ASN A 396 -7.51 2.11 44.08
C ASN A 396 -8.22 2.55 45.38
N SER A 397 -9.22 3.43 45.29
CA SER A 397 -10.03 3.85 46.45
C SER A 397 -10.74 2.67 47.14
N LEU A 398 -11.23 1.68 46.35
CA LEU A 398 -11.82 0.47 46.94
C LEU A 398 -10.79 -0.40 47.63
N VAL A 399 -9.60 -0.55 47.05
CA VAL A 399 -8.49 -1.28 47.70
C VAL A 399 -8.08 -0.61 48.99
N LEU A 400 -7.91 0.72 48.98
CA LEU A 400 -7.53 1.48 50.18
C LEU A 400 -8.60 1.41 51.28
N LYS A 401 -9.87 1.33 50.95
CA LYS A 401 -10.98 1.15 51.91
C LYS A 401 -11.05 -0.25 52.51
N SER A 402 -10.35 -1.22 51.94
CA SER A 402 -10.29 -2.60 52.47
C SER A 402 -9.11 -2.83 53.43
N LEU A 403 -8.25 -1.84 53.60
CA LEU A 403 -7.16 -1.82 54.57
C LEU A 403 -7.56 -1.09 55.87
#